data_e64efdad8a7d24e39fbeb19040243ed7
#
_entry.id   e64efdad8a7d24e39fbeb19040243ed7
#
_cell.length_a   1.000
_cell.length_b   1.000
_cell.length_c   1.000
_cell.angle_alpha   90.00
_cell.angle_beta   90.00
_cell.angle_gamma   90.00
#
_symmetry.space_group_name_H-M   'P 1'
#
loop_
_entity.id
_entity.type
_entity.pdbx_description
1 polymer ?
#
loop_
_entity_poly.entity_id
_entity_poly.type
_entity_poly.pdbx_seq_one_letter_code
_entity_poly.pdbx_strand_id
1 'polypeptide(L)'
;MHMEKRQYEVEGFLFTEEEAAVQAKKEASGVSYMKTKVDRNNPEKVLKFYNRTVEENVFQTPVGISYLYELQQYLREIPYIEASAILPIPVDKLHGKENQAE
;
A
#
# COMPACT_ATOMS: atom_id res chain seq x y z
N MET A 1 15.41 -24.88 -26.01
CA MET A 1 14.61 -23.76 -25.74
C MET A 1 14.55 -23.47 -24.26
N HIS A 2 14.49 -22.29 -23.92
CA HIS A 2 14.45 -21.98 -22.53
C HIS A 2 13.25 -21.13 -22.29
N MET A 3 12.82 -21.18 -21.05
CA MET A 3 11.70 -20.39 -20.65
C MET A 3 12.21 -19.19 -19.96
N GLU A 4 11.79 -18.07 -20.45
CA GLU A 4 12.13 -16.87 -19.76
C GLU A 4 11.08 -16.55 -18.76
N LYS A 5 11.51 -16.29 -17.57
CA LYS A 5 10.59 -15.83 -16.57
C LYS A 5 10.40 -14.36 -16.79
N ARG A 6 9.20 -13.97 -17.05
CA ARG A 6 8.91 -12.57 -17.20
C ARG A 6 8.85 -11.91 -15.85
N GLN A 7 9.42 -10.75 -15.78
CA GLN A 7 9.35 -9.95 -14.59
C GLN A 7 8.84 -8.59 -14.96
N TYR A 8 7.98 -8.07 -14.13
CA TYR A 8 7.38 -6.78 -14.34
C TYR A 8 7.77 -5.87 -13.20
N GLU A 9 8.36 -4.74 -13.50
CA GLU A 9 8.78 -3.82 -12.46
C GLU A 9 7.80 -2.67 -12.37
N VAL A 10 7.32 -2.38 -11.16
CA VAL A 10 6.43 -1.27 -10.91
C VAL A 10 6.94 -0.59 -9.65
N GLU A 11 7.36 0.66 -9.79
CA GLU A 11 7.83 1.46 -8.66
C GLU A 11 8.92 0.75 -7.86
N GLY A 12 9.81 0.08 -8.56
CA GLY A 12 10.93 -0.58 -7.90
C GLY A 12 10.65 -1.98 -7.40
N PHE A 13 9.41 -2.43 -7.48
CA PHE A 13 9.06 -3.78 -7.05
C PHE A 13 8.95 -4.69 -8.25
N LEU A 14 9.43 -5.91 -8.10
CA LEU A 14 9.38 -6.89 -9.17
C LEU A 14 8.23 -7.86 -8.97
N PHE A 15 7.51 -8.09 -10.03
CA PHE A 15 6.37 -9.02 -10.00
C PHE A 15 6.58 -10.08 -11.05
N THR A 16 6.25 -11.31 -10.71
CA THR A 16 6.32 -12.41 -11.65
C THR A 16 4.99 -12.68 -12.32
N GLU A 17 3.91 -12.11 -11.80
CA GLU A 17 2.59 -12.29 -12.35
C GLU A 17 2.10 -10.99 -12.95
N GLU A 18 1.59 -11.09 -14.16
CA GLU A 18 1.13 -9.91 -14.85
C GLU A 18 -0.03 -9.24 -14.12
N GLU A 19 -0.92 -10.04 -13.56
CA GLU A 19 -2.05 -9.47 -12.84
C GLU A 19 -1.62 -8.63 -11.66
N ALA A 20 -0.62 -9.12 -10.94
CA ALA A 20 -0.12 -8.37 -9.81
C ALA A 20 0.53 -7.07 -10.26
N ALA A 21 1.24 -7.11 -11.38
CA ALA A 21 1.87 -5.91 -11.90
C ALA A 21 0.83 -4.90 -12.36
N VAL A 22 -0.26 -5.36 -12.98
CA VAL A 22 -1.32 -4.47 -13.40
C VAL A 22 -1.95 -3.80 -12.18
N GLN A 23 -2.21 -4.60 -11.14
CA GLN A 23 -2.76 -4.04 -9.91
C GLN A 23 -1.79 -3.03 -9.30
N ALA A 24 -0.49 -3.33 -9.33
CA ALA A 24 0.50 -2.43 -8.77
C ALA A 24 0.54 -1.11 -9.52
N LYS A 25 0.35 -1.14 -10.84
CA LYS A 25 0.32 0.09 -11.62
C LYS A 25 -0.88 0.94 -11.25
N LYS A 26 -2.02 0.30 -11.04
CA LYS A 26 -3.20 1.03 -10.60
C LYS A 26 -2.94 1.67 -9.24
N GLU A 27 -2.27 0.93 -8.37
CA GLU A 27 -1.99 1.46 -7.04
C GLU A 27 -1.00 2.61 -7.10
N ALA A 28 -0.02 2.52 -7.99
CA ALA A 28 0.93 3.61 -8.15
C ALA A 28 0.22 4.88 -8.58
N SER A 29 -0.72 4.76 -9.51
CA SER A 29 -1.50 5.92 -9.93
C SER A 29 -2.35 6.44 -8.78
N GLY A 30 -2.96 5.53 -8.04
CA GLY A 30 -3.76 5.92 -6.89
C GLY A 30 -2.95 6.63 -5.83
N VAL A 31 -1.75 6.13 -5.56
CA VAL A 31 -0.88 6.76 -4.58
C VAL A 31 -0.51 8.16 -5.03
N SER A 32 -0.15 8.32 -6.31
CA SER A 32 0.18 9.64 -6.82
C SER A 32 -0.97 10.62 -6.64
N TYR A 33 -2.18 10.16 -6.95
CA TYR A 33 -3.34 11.01 -6.78
C TYR A 33 -3.56 11.34 -5.30
N MET A 34 -3.45 10.34 -4.45
CA MET A 34 -3.69 10.53 -3.02
C MET A 34 -2.70 11.50 -2.40
N LYS A 35 -1.46 11.45 -2.87
CA LYS A 35 -0.45 12.36 -2.34
C LYS A 35 -0.82 13.81 -2.58
N THR A 36 -1.59 14.10 -3.60
CA THR A 36 -2.04 15.47 -3.85
C THR A 36 -3.22 15.84 -3.00
N LYS A 37 -3.91 14.87 -2.41
CA LYS A 37 -5.11 15.15 -1.63
C LYS A 37 -4.90 15.07 -0.12
N VAL A 38 -3.92 14.33 0.32
CA VAL A 38 -3.69 14.17 1.76
C VAL A 38 -3.06 15.44 2.31
N ASP A 39 -3.68 15.98 3.35
CA ASP A 39 -3.21 17.19 3.99
C ASP A 39 -2.58 16.83 5.32
N ARG A 40 -1.25 16.80 5.36
CA ARG A 40 -0.56 16.42 6.58
C ARG A 40 -0.64 17.45 7.68
N ASN A 41 -1.25 18.59 7.40
CA ASN A 41 -1.53 19.55 8.45
C ASN A 41 -2.80 19.22 9.19
N ASN A 42 -3.50 18.18 8.79
CA ASN A 42 -4.73 17.76 9.43
C ASN A 42 -4.66 16.26 9.73
N PRO A 43 -3.95 15.88 10.81
CA PRO A 43 -3.73 14.46 11.08
C PRO A 43 -4.99 13.64 11.27
N GLU A 44 -6.05 14.23 11.79
CA GLU A 44 -7.28 13.48 11.99
C GLU A 44 -7.92 13.08 10.67
N LYS A 45 -7.82 13.95 9.66
CA LYS A 45 -8.32 13.59 8.35
C LYS A 45 -7.44 12.52 7.72
N VAL A 46 -6.13 12.60 7.95
CA VAL A 46 -5.22 11.57 7.44
C VAL A 46 -5.56 10.23 8.09
N LEU A 47 -5.85 10.23 9.37
CA LEU A 47 -6.21 9.00 10.07
C LEU A 47 -7.46 8.38 9.48
N LYS A 48 -8.50 9.19 9.26
CA LYS A 48 -9.73 8.68 8.68
C LYS A 48 -9.48 8.12 7.28
N PHE A 49 -8.71 8.84 6.49
CA PHE A 49 -8.40 8.40 5.14
C PHE A 49 -7.61 7.09 5.17
N TYR A 50 -6.60 7.02 6.03
CA TYR A 50 -5.78 5.82 6.14
C TYR A 50 -6.63 4.61 6.54
N ASN A 51 -7.43 4.77 7.59
CA ASN A 51 -8.25 3.66 8.08
C ASN A 51 -9.26 3.21 7.03
N ARG A 52 -9.85 4.15 6.32
CA ARG A 52 -10.80 3.79 5.28
C ARG A 52 -10.11 3.02 4.16
N THR A 53 -8.93 3.46 3.77
CA THR A 53 -8.18 2.78 2.72
C THR A 53 -7.86 1.35 3.13
N VAL A 54 -7.50 1.16 4.39
CA VAL A 54 -7.23 -0.18 4.90
C VAL A 54 -8.51 -1.01 4.91
N GLU A 55 -9.60 -0.45 5.43
CA GLU A 55 -10.85 -1.19 5.55
C GLU A 55 -11.41 -1.60 4.20
N GLU A 56 -11.24 -0.75 3.21
CA GLU A 56 -11.78 -1.04 1.87
C GLU A 56 -10.82 -1.85 1.03
N ASN A 57 -9.68 -2.24 1.62
CA ASN A 57 -8.72 -3.11 0.95
C ASN A 57 -8.31 -2.53 -0.40
N VAL A 58 -8.05 -1.23 -0.42
CA VAL A 58 -7.73 -0.55 -1.66
C VAL A 58 -6.38 -0.98 -2.22
N PHE A 59 -5.41 -1.19 -1.33
CA PHE A 59 -4.06 -1.54 -1.74
C PHE A 59 -3.77 -3.00 -1.42
N GLN A 60 -3.29 -3.72 -2.41
CA GLN A 60 -3.07 -5.15 -2.31
C GLN A 60 -1.70 -5.57 -2.81
N THR A 61 -0.85 -4.62 -3.19
CA THR A 61 0.51 -4.93 -3.62
C THR A 61 1.48 -4.09 -2.80
N PRO A 62 2.77 -4.45 -2.84
CA PRO A 62 3.75 -3.66 -2.11
C PRO A 62 3.77 -2.19 -2.48
N VAL A 63 3.35 -1.87 -3.70
CA VAL A 63 3.35 -0.47 -4.14
C VAL A 63 2.43 0.37 -3.25
N GLY A 64 1.17 -0.06 -3.14
CA GLY A 64 0.23 0.70 -2.32
C GLY A 64 0.50 0.53 -0.84
N ILE A 65 0.91 -0.67 -0.44
CA ILE A 65 1.17 -0.93 0.97
C ILE A 65 2.32 -0.07 1.47
N SER A 66 3.31 0.19 0.63
CA SER A 66 4.41 1.08 1.02
C SER A 66 3.90 2.46 1.39
N TYR A 67 2.91 2.95 0.66
CA TYR A 67 2.34 4.24 0.98
C TYR A 67 1.58 4.20 2.30
N LEU A 68 0.90 3.09 2.57
CA LEU A 68 0.23 2.94 3.85
C LEU A 68 1.23 2.95 5.01
N TYR A 69 2.39 2.32 4.83
CA TYR A 69 3.44 2.40 5.84
C TYR A 69 3.87 3.84 6.07
N GLU A 70 3.99 4.59 5.00
CA GLU A 70 4.37 5.98 5.10
C GLU A 70 3.36 6.77 5.92
N LEU A 71 2.08 6.57 5.64
CA LEU A 71 1.03 7.25 6.37
C LEU A 71 0.97 6.78 7.81
N GLN A 72 1.14 5.49 8.03
CA GLN A 72 1.10 4.95 9.38
C GLN A 72 2.23 5.55 10.23
N GLN A 73 3.42 5.65 9.64
CA GLN A 73 4.55 6.21 10.35
C GLN A 73 4.27 7.66 10.71
N TYR A 74 3.71 8.41 9.79
CA TYR A 74 3.35 9.78 10.06
C TYR A 74 2.35 9.87 11.21
N LEU A 75 1.32 9.01 11.19
CA LEU A 75 0.28 9.06 12.20
C LEU A 75 0.83 8.66 13.59
N ARG A 76 1.76 7.72 13.62
CA ARG A 76 2.29 7.26 14.88
C ARG A 76 3.14 8.32 15.56
N GLU A 77 3.58 9.31 14.84
CA GLU A 77 4.38 10.37 15.41
C GLU A 77 3.54 11.53 15.90
N ILE A 78 2.23 11.48 15.73
CA ILE A 78 1.34 12.52 16.20
C ILE A 78 0.92 12.19 17.64
N PRO A 79 1.31 13.00 18.62
CA PRO A 79 1.12 12.61 20.02
C PRO A 79 -0.32 12.38 20.44
N TYR A 80 -1.27 13.11 19.85
CA TYR A 80 -2.64 12.98 20.31
C TYR A 80 -3.43 11.92 19.53
N ILE A 81 -2.80 11.22 18.61
CA ILE A 81 -3.46 10.11 17.93
C ILE A 81 -3.07 8.83 18.65
N GLU A 82 -4.09 8.10 19.11
CA GLU A 82 -3.84 6.87 19.84
C GLU A 82 -3.43 5.76 18.88
N ALA A 83 -2.41 5.02 19.29
CA ALA A 83 -1.94 3.92 18.45
C ALA A 83 -3.05 2.93 18.14
N SER A 84 -3.95 2.72 19.11
CA SER A 84 -5.05 1.77 18.91
C SER A 84 -6.05 2.23 17.87
N ALA A 85 -6.04 3.51 17.51
CA ALA A 85 -6.94 4.02 16.48
C ALA A 85 -6.41 3.79 15.08
N ILE A 86 -5.15 3.40 14.95
CA ILE A 86 -4.52 3.21 13.66
C ILE A 86 -4.62 1.74 13.29
N LEU A 87 -5.35 1.44 12.23
CA LEU A 87 -5.54 0.05 11.83
C LEU A 87 -4.22 -0.56 11.37
N PRO A 88 -4.06 -1.88 11.57
CA PRO A 88 -2.84 -2.54 11.09
C PRO A 88 -2.84 -2.62 9.58
N ILE A 89 -1.65 -2.69 9.02
CA ILE A 89 -1.50 -2.80 7.58
C ILE A 89 -1.82 -4.23 7.18
N PRO A 90 -2.69 -4.42 6.18
CA PRO A 90 -3.19 -5.75 5.83
C PRO A 90 -2.22 -6.52 4.93
N VAL A 91 -1.06 -6.87 5.48
CA VAL A 91 -0.06 -7.56 4.67
C VAL A 91 -0.49 -8.95 4.28
N ASP A 92 -1.41 -9.54 5.02
CA ASP A 92 -1.89 -10.88 4.70
C ASP A 92 -2.80 -10.88 3.47
N LYS A 93 -3.14 -9.71 2.95
CA LYS A 93 -3.98 -9.64 1.76
C LYS A 93 -3.21 -9.19 0.53
N LEU A 94 -1.88 -9.22 0.63
CA LEU A 94 -1.06 -8.82 -0.49
C LEU A 94 -1.23 -9.77 -1.65
N HIS A 95 -1.38 -9.18 -2.83
CA HIS A 95 -1.48 -9.95 -4.05
C HIS A 95 -0.17 -10.69 -4.26
N GLY A 96 -0.25 -11.99 -4.47
CA GLY A 96 0.94 -12.78 -4.69
C GLY A 96 1.65 -13.18 -3.42
N LYS A 97 1.09 -12.87 -2.29
CA LYS A 97 1.73 -13.15 -1.03
C LYS A 97 1.92 -14.64 -0.80
N GLU A 98 1.06 -15.44 -1.35
CA GLU A 98 1.13 -16.87 -1.16
C GLU A 98 2.43 -17.43 -1.70
N ASN A 99 3.12 -16.73 -2.54
CA ASN A 99 4.37 -17.21 -3.07
C ASN A 99 5.45 -17.27 -2.03
N GLN A 100 5.22 -16.70 -0.90
CA GLN A 100 6.21 -16.67 0.13
C GLN A 100 6.06 -17.72 1.14
N ALA A 101 5.06 -18.42 1.05
CA ALA A 101 4.82 -19.41 2.06
C ALA A 101 5.89 -20.41 2.01
N GLU A 102 6.34 -20.57 2.38
CA GLU A 102 7.01 -21.46 2.37
C GLU A 102 7.45 -21.71 2.65
#